data_6ef82c113385a792ef6005a84952dcb4
#
_entry.id   6ef82c113385a792ef6005a84952dcb4
#
_cell.length_a   1.000
_cell.length_b   1.000
_cell.length_c   1.000
_cell.angle_alpha   90.00
_cell.angle_beta   90.00
_cell.angle_gamma   90.00
#
_symmetry.space_group_name_H-M   'P 1'
#
loop_
_entity.id
_entity.type
_entity.pdbx_description
1 polymer ?
#
loop_
_entity_poly.entity_id
_entity_poly.type
_entity_poly.pdbx_seq_one_letter_code
_entity_poly.pdbx_strand_id
1 'polypeptide(L)' 'TVERLPALAADKDYQLWVVDPQYSIPVDGGVFRVDPANGTARVEFRPRQPVAEVAKFAISLERKGGVPKAEGPMVLLSP' A
#
# COMPACT_ATOMS: atom_id res chain seq x y z
N THR A 1 -9.56 1.98 -6.83
CA THR A 1 -8.62 2.38 -7.89
C THR A 1 -7.82 3.58 -7.44
N VAL A 2 -6.52 3.52 -7.61
CA VAL A 2 -5.61 4.62 -7.29
C VAL A 2 -5.09 5.22 -8.59
N GLU A 3 -5.04 6.55 -8.65
CA GLU A 3 -4.65 7.27 -9.87
C GLU A 3 -3.42 8.15 -9.61
N ARG A 4 -2.73 8.49 -10.69
CA ARG A 4 -1.60 9.44 -10.70
C ARG A 4 -0.41 9.02 -9.85
N LEU A 5 -0.21 7.71 -9.71
CA LEU A 5 1.01 7.21 -9.08
C LEU A 5 2.12 7.11 -10.12
N PRO A 6 3.36 7.51 -9.78
CA PRO A 6 4.49 7.35 -10.67
C PRO A 6 4.74 5.88 -11.03
N ALA A 7 5.23 5.65 -12.24
CA ALA A 7 5.68 4.32 -12.64
C ALA A 7 6.86 3.89 -11.77
N LEU A 8 6.96 2.59 -11.51
CA LEU A 8 7.96 2.04 -10.60
C LEU A 8 9.15 1.45 -11.35
N ALA A 9 10.33 1.54 -10.73
CA ALA A 9 11.47 0.75 -11.12
C ALA A 9 11.16 -0.75 -10.93
N ALA A 10 11.91 -1.61 -11.63
CA ALA A 10 11.63 -3.05 -11.62
C ALA A 10 11.79 -3.70 -10.24
N ASP A 11 12.59 -3.10 -9.36
CA ASP A 11 12.87 -3.61 -8.01
C ASP A 11 11.99 -2.98 -6.91
N LYS A 12 10.95 -2.24 -7.30
CA LYS A 12 10.06 -1.56 -6.38
C LYS A 12 8.62 -1.97 -6.59
N ASP A 13 7.85 -1.93 -5.51
CA ASP A 13 6.39 -2.07 -5.51
C ASP A 13 5.79 -0.99 -4.62
N TYR A 14 4.53 -0.66 -4.86
CA TYR A 14 3.72 0.05 -3.89
C TYR A 14 3.13 -0.95 -2.92
N GLN A 15 2.98 -0.54 -1.67
CA GLN A 15 2.35 -1.39 -0.65
C GLN A 15 1.23 -0.63 0.03
N LEU A 16 0.07 -1.30 0.13
CA LEU A 16 -1.10 -0.78 0.83
C LEU A 16 -1.00 -1.14 2.30
N TRP A 17 -1.26 -0.16 3.14
CA TRP A 17 -1.31 -0.32 4.60
C TRP A 17 -2.68 0.09 5.10
N VAL A 18 -3.18 -0.64 6.07
CA VAL A 18 -4.45 -0.34 6.72
C VAL A 18 -4.20 -0.07 8.19
N VAL A 19 -4.68 1.07 8.64
CA VAL A 19 -4.61 1.44 10.07
C VAL A 19 -5.89 0.97 10.74
N ASP A 20 -5.74 -0.03 11.62
CA ASP A 20 -6.81 -0.55 12.47
C ASP A 20 -6.41 -0.27 13.91
N PRO A 21 -7.27 0.41 14.70
CA PRO A 21 -6.93 0.80 16.08
C PRO A 21 -6.56 -0.36 17.00
N GLN A 22 -6.97 -1.59 16.68
CA GLN A 22 -6.62 -2.75 17.49
C GLN A 22 -5.15 -3.15 17.40
N TYR A 23 -4.42 -2.66 16.38
CA TYR A 23 -3.02 -2.98 16.17
C TYR A 23 -2.14 -1.74 16.39
N SER A 24 -0.96 -1.95 16.96
CA SER A 24 -0.01 -0.86 17.23
C SER A 24 0.70 -0.36 15.98
N ILE A 25 0.75 -1.18 14.92
CA ILE A 25 1.36 -0.83 13.64
C ILE A 25 0.36 -1.08 12.50
N PRO A 26 0.49 -0.39 11.37
CA PRO A 26 -0.38 -0.64 10.22
C PRO A 26 -0.31 -2.08 9.73
N VAL A 27 -1.44 -2.59 9.26
CA VAL A 27 -1.57 -3.93 8.71
C VAL A 27 -1.22 -3.91 7.23
N ASP A 28 -0.36 -4.85 6.82
CA ASP A 28 -0.03 -5.05 5.40
C ASP A 28 -1.29 -5.48 4.65
N GLY A 29 -1.68 -4.70 3.66
CA GLY A 29 -2.85 -4.97 2.82
C GLY A 29 -2.51 -5.49 1.43
N GLY A 30 -1.24 -5.72 1.15
CA GLY A 30 -0.77 -6.27 -0.13
C GLY A 30 0.05 -5.28 -0.95
N VAL A 31 0.80 -5.82 -1.89
CA VAL A 31 1.60 -5.02 -2.82
C VAL A 31 0.89 -4.92 -4.16
N PHE A 32 1.20 -3.85 -4.91
CA PHE A 32 0.63 -3.65 -6.23
C PHE A 32 1.56 -2.79 -7.09
N ARG A 33 1.31 -2.80 -8.40
CA ARG A 33 2.02 -1.95 -9.36
C ARG A 33 1.00 -1.15 -10.15
N VAL A 34 1.44 0.00 -10.66
CA VAL A 34 0.59 0.84 -11.49
C VAL A 34 0.74 0.44 -12.96
N ASP A 35 -0.33 0.69 -13.74
CA ASP A 35 -0.26 0.61 -15.19
C ASP A 35 0.59 1.79 -15.68
N PRO A 36 1.73 1.54 -16.35
CA PRO A 36 2.61 2.61 -16.80
C PRO A 36 1.98 3.50 -17.86
N ALA A 37 0.94 3.04 -18.53
CA ALA A 37 0.29 3.83 -19.58
C ALA A 37 -0.55 4.97 -19.02
N ASN A 38 -1.13 4.82 -17.84
CA ASN A 38 -2.06 5.82 -17.29
C ASN A 38 -1.84 6.16 -15.80
N GLY A 39 -0.87 5.54 -15.16
CA GLY A 39 -0.58 5.81 -13.75
C GLY A 39 -1.65 5.34 -12.78
N THR A 40 -2.54 4.44 -13.21
CA THR A 40 -3.61 3.91 -12.36
C THR A 40 -3.28 2.52 -11.86
N ALA A 41 -3.85 2.16 -10.71
CA ALA A 41 -3.73 0.84 -10.14
C ALA A 41 -5.07 0.39 -9.59
N ARG A 42 -5.43 -0.86 -9.84
CA ARG A 42 -6.52 -1.52 -9.16
C ARG A 42 -5.91 -2.29 -8.00
N VAL A 43 -6.23 -1.87 -6.79
CA VAL A 43 -5.66 -2.46 -5.58
C VAL A 43 -6.66 -3.43 -4.99
N GLU A 44 -6.22 -4.66 -4.81
CA GLU A 44 -7.02 -5.70 -4.16
C GLU A 44 -6.60 -5.77 -2.69
N PHE A 45 -7.56 -5.57 -1.80
CA PHE A 45 -7.28 -5.55 -0.37
C PHE A 45 -7.11 -6.98 0.15
N ARG A 46 -5.90 -7.30 0.58
CA ARG A 46 -5.54 -8.62 1.12
C ARG A 46 -4.80 -8.44 2.44
N PRO A 47 -5.52 -8.16 3.53
CA PRO A 47 -4.86 -7.93 4.82
C PRO A 47 -4.23 -9.21 5.36
N ARG A 48 -3.03 -9.06 5.91
CA ARG A 48 -2.32 -10.17 6.54
C ARG A 48 -2.88 -10.58 7.89
N GLN A 49 -3.62 -9.68 8.52
CA GLN A 49 -4.23 -9.92 9.82
C GLN A 49 -5.72 -9.57 9.74
N PRO A 50 -6.57 -10.17 10.57
CA PRO A 50 -7.98 -9.80 10.58
C PRO A 50 -8.15 -8.31 10.88
N VAL A 51 -8.93 -7.64 10.04
CA VAL A 51 -9.20 -6.20 10.17
C VAL A 51 -10.66 -6.03 10.55
N ALA A 52 -10.90 -5.46 11.72
CA ALA A 52 -12.25 -5.18 12.21
C ALA A 52 -12.69 -3.76 11.86
N GLU A 53 -11.77 -2.81 11.85
CA GLU A 53 -12.07 -1.41 11.60
C GLU A 53 -10.94 -0.78 10.78
N VAL A 54 -11.30 -0.08 9.71
CA VAL A 54 -10.34 0.66 8.90
C VAL A 54 -10.47 2.13 9.23
N ALA A 55 -9.50 2.66 10.00
CA ALA A 55 -9.45 4.07 10.32
C ALA A 55 -8.85 4.89 9.17
N LYS A 56 -7.77 4.37 8.56
CA LYS A 56 -7.06 5.04 7.46
C LYS A 56 -6.44 4.02 6.52
N PHE A 57 -6.17 4.47 5.30
CA PHE A 57 -5.30 3.77 4.35
C PHE A 57 -4.04 4.57 4.12
N ALA A 58 -2.94 3.89 3.85
CA ALA A 58 -1.69 4.50 3.44
C ALA A 58 -1.06 3.67 2.33
N ILE A 59 -0.30 4.32 1.47
CA ILE A 59 0.46 3.66 0.42
C ILE A 59 1.90 4.11 0.52
N SER A 60 2.83 3.17 0.57
CA SER A 60 4.26 3.45 0.60
C SER A 60 4.96 2.84 -0.61
N LEU A 61 6.15 3.39 -0.91
CA LEU A 61 7.04 2.84 -1.93
C LEU A 61 8.00 1.88 -1.24
N GLU A 62 7.94 0.60 -1.60
CA GLU A 62 8.73 -0.44 -0.96
C GLU A 62 9.54 -1.24 -1.98
N ARG A 63 10.46 -2.05 -1.50
CA ARG A 63 11.16 -3.02 -2.34
C ARG A 63 10.19 -4.06 -2.87
N LYS A 64 10.55 -4.67 -4.01
CA LYS A 64 9.70 -5.66 -4.66
C LYS A 64 9.33 -6.80 -3.72
N GLY A 65 8.04 -7.15 -3.71
CA GLY A 65 7.48 -8.14 -2.81
C GLY A 65 6.98 -7.58 -1.51
N GLY A 66 7.31 -6.33 -1.20
CA GLY A 66 6.86 -5.66 0.01
C GLY A 66 7.69 -5.98 1.25
N VAL A 67 7.26 -5.43 2.36
CA VAL A 67 7.94 -5.55 3.65
C VAL A 67 6.90 -5.78 4.75
N PRO A 68 7.27 -6.40 5.87
CA PRO A 68 6.31 -6.62 6.98
C PRO A 68 5.97 -5.34 7.75
N LYS A 69 6.81 -4.33 7.67
CA LYS A 69 6.63 -3.03 8.31
C LYS A 69 7.14 -1.97 7.35
N ALA A 70 6.37 -0.88 7.17
CA ALA A 70 6.70 0.16 6.22
C ALA A 70 8.10 0.73 6.47
N GLU A 71 8.93 0.73 5.43
CA GLU A 71 10.31 1.23 5.46
C GLU A 71 10.51 2.41 4.54
N GLY A 72 9.78 2.44 3.42
CA GLY A 72 9.92 3.47 2.41
C GLY A 72 9.03 4.68 2.65
N PRO A 73 9.15 5.70 1.79
CA PRO A 73 8.36 6.92 1.93
C PRO A 73 6.88 6.66 1.66
N MET A 74 6.01 7.34 2.42
CA MET A 74 4.59 7.36 2.15
C MET A 74 4.32 8.24 0.94
N VAL A 75 3.59 7.70 -0.04
CA VAL A 75 3.22 8.43 -1.25
C VAL A 75 1.76 8.82 -1.26
N LEU A 76 0.94 8.21 -0.39
CA LEU A 76 -0.46 8.55 -0.20
C LEU A 76 -0.88 8.19 1.22
N LEU A 77 -1.67 9.07 1.83
CA LEU A 77 -2.26 8.84 3.15
C LEU A 77 -3.70 9.35 3.11
N SER A 78 -4.65 8.48 3.41
CA SER A 78 -6.05 8.88 3.48
C SER A 78 -6.32 9.68 4.76
N PRO A 79 -7.29 10.59 4.72
CA PRO A 79 -7.66 11.35 5.91
C PRO A 79 -8.24 10.47 7.02
#